data_ca206f5a8de6ccef34d4baab1d8fd8b4
#
_entry.id   ca206f5a8de6ccef34d4baab1d8fd8b4
#
_cell.length_a   1.000
_cell.length_b   1.000
_cell.length_c   1.000
_cell.angle_alpha   90.00
_cell.angle_beta   90.00
_cell.angle_gamma   90.00
#
_symmetry.space_group_name_H-M   'P 1'
#
loop_
_entity.id
_entity.type
_entity.pdbx_description
1 polymer ?
#
loop_
_entity_poly.entity_id
_entity_poly.type
_entity_poly.pdbx_seq_one_letter_code
_entity_poly.pdbx_strand_id
1 'polypeptide(L)'
;VLTRAYEGLGFASQRTFALAVCAAVVGVIVLKCLLGLWLARVERTYIYDLYRTLSRRLLVTYHDRGLPFVKASNSAVLARNVNVVCLAFAAGVLKPAAAIAAEAMLLVLLFGALMWYTPLAALLALAVFLPSIWLYYGLVRNRINRYGELENKAQREKARLVAETFRGYADIEINNAFPMMLRQFDRAMDQVIRTRLRETAIGLLPQTFTEVGLAVGMALLVALSLGDGDGRAQMLFGVFAVAALRLMPSVRNLSLIHISEPTRLRCIS
;
A
#
# COMPACT_ATOMS: atom_id res chain seq x y z
N VAL A 1 -9.84 -36.78 -6.53
CA VAL A 1 -9.04 -36.58 -5.30
C VAL A 1 -9.91 -36.77 -4.06
N LEU A 2 -11.09 -36.16 -3.97
CA LEU A 2 -12.01 -36.29 -2.82
C LEU A 2 -12.57 -37.70 -2.64
N THR A 3 -12.87 -38.41 -3.72
CA THR A 3 -13.31 -39.81 -3.66
C THR A 3 -12.23 -40.76 -3.14
N ARG A 4 -10.98 -40.60 -3.54
CA ARG A 4 -9.85 -41.36 -3.01
C ARG A 4 -9.57 -41.05 -1.53
N ALA A 5 -9.79 -39.82 -1.08
CA ALA A 5 -9.68 -39.45 0.33
C ALA A 5 -10.82 -40.04 1.17
N TYR A 6 -12.04 -40.14 0.62
CA TYR A 6 -13.17 -40.74 1.28
C TYR A 6 -12.94 -42.26 1.52
N GLU A 7 -12.47 -42.98 0.50
CA GLU A 7 -12.17 -44.42 0.57
C GLU A 7 -10.97 -44.74 1.51
N GLY A 8 -9.97 -43.83 1.55
CA GLY A 8 -8.77 -44.00 2.38
C GLY A 8 -8.95 -43.71 3.86
N LEU A 9 -9.93 -42.89 4.26
CA LEU A 9 -10.15 -42.45 5.64
C LEU A 9 -11.27 -43.23 6.37
N GLY A 10 -11.96 -44.20 5.71
CA GLY A 10 -12.89 -45.13 6.35
C GLY A 10 -14.13 -44.49 7.03
N PHE A 11 -14.63 -43.38 6.52
CA PHE A 11 -15.81 -42.74 7.08
C PHE A 11 -17.10 -43.53 6.84
N ALA A 12 -17.88 -43.75 7.90
CA ALA A 12 -19.11 -44.55 7.87
C ALA A 12 -20.28 -43.85 7.15
N SER A 13 -20.20 -42.52 6.88
CA SER A 13 -21.27 -41.76 6.23
C SER A 13 -20.71 -40.58 5.43
N GLN A 14 -21.30 -40.31 4.28
CA GLN A 14 -20.98 -39.15 3.45
C GLN A 14 -21.20 -37.78 4.20
N ARG A 15 -22.12 -37.73 5.14
CA ARG A 15 -22.39 -36.55 5.98
C ARG A 15 -21.24 -36.31 6.98
N THR A 16 -20.72 -37.36 7.60
CA THR A 16 -19.59 -37.24 8.55
C THR A 16 -18.32 -36.81 7.85
N PHE A 17 -18.07 -37.31 6.64
CA PHE A 17 -16.95 -36.85 5.80
C PHE A 17 -17.09 -35.38 5.42
N ALA A 18 -18.27 -34.93 4.96
CA ALA A 18 -18.51 -33.55 4.62
C ALA A 18 -18.30 -32.61 5.83
N LEU A 19 -18.77 -32.98 7.02
CA LEU A 19 -18.57 -32.23 8.26
C LEU A 19 -17.07 -32.19 8.64
N ALA A 20 -16.35 -33.29 8.50
CA ALA A 20 -14.91 -33.34 8.79
C ALA A 20 -14.12 -32.43 7.83
N VAL A 21 -14.46 -32.42 6.54
CA VAL A 21 -13.84 -31.52 5.55
C VAL A 21 -14.16 -30.06 5.88
N CYS A 22 -15.41 -29.71 6.22
CA CYS A 22 -15.79 -28.39 6.64
C CYS A 22 -15.02 -27.94 7.90
N ALA A 23 -14.93 -28.82 8.91
CA ALA A 23 -14.17 -28.55 10.14
C ALA A 23 -12.67 -28.35 9.85
N ALA A 24 -12.09 -29.15 8.96
CA ALA A 24 -10.68 -29.01 8.54
C ALA A 24 -10.45 -27.65 7.84
N VAL A 25 -11.35 -27.26 6.93
CA VAL A 25 -11.27 -25.96 6.23
C VAL A 25 -11.37 -24.81 7.23
N VAL A 26 -12.32 -24.85 8.17
CA VAL A 26 -12.45 -23.85 9.22
C VAL A 26 -11.19 -23.82 10.09
N GLY A 27 -10.64 -24.98 10.47
CA GLY A 27 -9.40 -25.08 11.24
C GLY A 27 -8.21 -24.43 10.53
N VAL A 28 -8.06 -24.68 9.22
CA VAL A 28 -7.02 -24.05 8.40
C VAL A 28 -7.21 -22.52 8.32
N ILE A 29 -8.44 -22.04 8.18
CA ILE A 29 -8.75 -20.61 8.14
C ILE A 29 -8.42 -19.96 9.49
N VAL A 30 -8.82 -20.57 10.60
CA VAL A 30 -8.52 -20.08 11.96
C VAL A 30 -7.01 -20.04 12.18
N LEU A 31 -6.29 -21.09 11.83
CA LEU A 31 -4.82 -21.15 11.93
C LEU A 31 -4.17 -20.04 11.10
N LYS A 32 -4.62 -19.84 9.86
CA LYS A 32 -4.17 -18.73 9.01
C LYS A 32 -4.40 -17.38 9.67
N CYS A 33 -5.57 -17.15 10.26
CA CYS A 33 -5.89 -15.89 10.93
C CYS A 33 -4.99 -15.65 12.15
N LEU A 34 -4.77 -16.69 12.98
CA LEU A 34 -3.89 -16.59 14.14
C LEU A 34 -2.44 -16.31 13.74
N LEU A 35 -1.93 -17.02 12.72
CA LEU A 35 -0.60 -16.76 12.18
C LEU A 35 -0.48 -15.34 11.61
N GLY A 36 -1.53 -14.86 10.93
CA GLY A 36 -1.58 -13.49 10.42
C GLY A 36 -1.52 -12.44 11.53
N LEU A 37 -2.26 -12.63 12.62
CA LEU A 37 -2.23 -11.75 13.78
C LEU A 37 -0.85 -11.77 14.47
N TRP A 38 -0.27 -12.94 14.63
CA TRP A 38 1.06 -13.10 15.22
C TRP A 38 2.12 -12.40 14.36
N LEU A 39 2.10 -12.62 13.04
CA LEU A 39 3.02 -11.99 12.09
C LEU A 39 2.88 -10.46 12.09
N ALA A 40 1.64 -9.94 12.11
CA ALA A 40 1.38 -8.51 12.20
C ALA A 40 1.92 -7.89 13.51
N ARG A 41 1.89 -8.65 14.61
CA ARG A 41 2.49 -8.22 15.87
C ARG A 41 4.01 -8.16 15.78
N VAL A 42 4.63 -9.19 15.22
CA VAL A 42 6.09 -9.26 15.01
C VAL A 42 6.56 -8.10 14.13
N GLU A 43 5.88 -7.85 13.00
CA GLU A 43 6.16 -6.73 12.10
C GLU A 43 6.10 -5.39 12.82
N ARG A 44 5.04 -5.14 13.60
CA ARG A 44 4.90 -3.89 14.36
C ARG A 44 6.00 -3.73 15.41
N THR A 45 6.32 -4.79 16.14
CA THR A 45 7.41 -4.78 17.14
C THR A 45 8.73 -4.41 16.48
N TYR A 46 9.05 -5.03 15.34
CA TYR A 46 10.27 -4.72 14.59
C TYR A 46 10.34 -3.25 14.15
N ILE A 47 9.24 -2.67 13.68
CA ILE A 47 9.19 -1.26 13.27
C ILE A 47 9.45 -0.33 14.46
N TYR A 48 8.87 -0.62 15.63
CA TYR A 48 9.09 0.19 16.85
C TYR A 48 10.50 0.02 17.41
N ASP A 49 11.09 -1.16 17.35
CA ASP A 49 12.49 -1.39 17.75
C ASP A 49 13.46 -0.63 16.84
N LEU A 50 13.16 -0.60 15.55
CA LEU A 50 13.94 0.18 14.59
C LEU A 50 13.79 1.68 14.85
N TYR A 51 12.56 2.17 15.08
CA TYR A 51 12.32 3.55 15.49
C TYR A 51 13.13 3.91 16.74
N ARG A 52 13.08 3.09 17.78
CA ARG A 52 13.86 3.25 19.01
C ARG A 52 15.36 3.36 18.72
N THR A 53 15.88 2.47 17.89
CA THR A 53 17.30 2.44 17.53
C THR A 53 17.72 3.69 16.75
N LEU A 54 16.92 4.10 15.75
CA LEU A 54 17.17 5.29 14.94
C LEU A 54 17.12 6.56 15.78
N SER A 55 16.06 6.72 16.59
CA SER A 55 15.90 7.91 17.47
C SER A 55 17.04 8.01 18.47
N ARG A 56 17.43 6.89 19.07
CA ARG A 56 18.56 6.87 20.00
C ARG A 56 19.89 7.23 19.32
N ARG A 57 20.17 6.64 18.15
CA ARG A 57 21.38 6.96 17.38
C ARG A 57 21.43 8.42 16.98
N LEU A 58 20.32 8.95 16.51
CA LEU A 58 20.24 10.36 16.09
C LEU A 58 20.44 11.32 17.26
N LEU A 59 19.85 11.02 18.42
CA LEU A 59 20.03 11.80 19.64
C LEU A 59 21.49 11.80 20.10
N VAL A 60 22.14 10.63 20.13
CA VAL A 60 23.57 10.50 20.47
C VAL A 60 24.42 11.29 19.47
N THR A 61 24.16 11.13 18.16
CA THR A 61 24.89 11.87 17.12
C THR A 61 24.76 13.39 17.28
N TYR A 62 23.59 13.90 17.65
CA TYR A 62 23.39 15.34 17.89
C TYR A 62 24.12 15.79 19.16
N HIS A 63 24.15 14.95 20.20
CA HIS A 63 24.90 15.24 21.42
C HIS A 63 26.42 15.30 21.16
N ASP A 64 26.95 14.33 20.41
CA ASP A 64 28.38 14.21 20.10
C ASP A 64 28.91 15.35 19.22
N ARG A 65 28.02 16.03 18.46
CA ARG A 65 28.38 17.22 17.69
C ARG A 65 28.66 18.47 18.54
N GLY A 66 28.29 18.40 19.81
CA GLY A 66 28.61 19.42 20.82
C GLY A 66 27.78 20.70 20.75
N LEU A 67 28.08 21.57 21.70
CA LEU A 67 27.33 22.84 21.94
C LEU A 67 27.31 23.78 20.72
N PRO A 68 28.37 23.94 19.92
CA PRO A 68 28.35 24.83 18.76
C PRO A 68 27.27 24.42 17.74
N PHE A 69 27.14 23.13 17.46
CA PHE A 69 26.12 22.61 16.56
C PHE A 69 24.71 22.82 17.09
N VAL A 70 24.47 22.57 18.37
CA VAL A 70 23.16 22.73 18.99
C VAL A 70 22.74 24.20 19.03
N LYS A 71 23.68 25.11 19.31
CA LYS A 71 23.41 26.56 19.28
C LYS A 71 23.16 27.11 17.87
N ALA A 72 23.86 26.61 16.86
CA ALA A 72 23.66 27.00 15.47
C ALA A 72 22.37 26.40 14.85
N SER A 73 21.84 25.32 15.44
CA SER A 73 20.66 24.62 14.95
C SER A 73 19.42 25.03 15.75
N ASN A 74 18.25 24.97 15.07
CA ASN A 74 16.98 25.19 15.75
C ASN A 74 16.61 23.93 16.58
N SER A 75 16.54 24.07 17.90
CA SER A 75 16.22 22.97 18.83
C SER A 75 14.88 22.29 18.54
N ALA A 76 13.88 23.03 18.05
CA ALA A 76 12.59 22.48 17.64
C ALA A 76 12.72 21.55 16.43
N VAL A 77 13.63 21.86 15.48
CA VAL A 77 13.93 20.99 14.34
C VAL A 77 14.64 19.74 14.78
N LEU A 78 15.63 19.84 15.68
CA LEU A 78 16.33 18.68 16.21
C LEU A 78 15.38 17.74 16.96
N ALA A 79 14.52 18.28 17.83
CA ALA A 79 13.51 17.53 18.56
C ALA A 79 12.50 16.85 17.60
N ARG A 80 12.03 17.56 16.58
CA ARG A 80 11.16 17.01 15.55
C ARG A 80 11.82 15.85 14.81
N ASN A 81 13.09 15.97 14.45
CA ASN A 81 13.82 14.93 13.74
C ASN A 81 13.91 13.64 14.56
N VAL A 82 14.22 13.74 15.84
CA VAL A 82 14.30 12.58 16.73
C VAL A 82 12.93 11.93 16.97
N ASN A 83 11.90 12.75 17.24
CA ASN A 83 10.60 12.23 17.69
C ASN A 83 9.66 11.87 16.51
N VAL A 84 9.66 12.67 15.45
CA VAL A 84 8.66 12.55 14.38
C VAL A 84 9.26 11.96 13.11
N VAL A 85 10.43 12.45 12.68
CA VAL A 85 11.00 12.04 11.40
C VAL A 85 11.48 10.59 11.44
N CYS A 86 12.09 10.14 12.54
CA CYS A 86 12.50 8.74 12.70
C CYS A 86 11.31 7.78 12.66
N LEU A 87 10.20 8.13 13.30
CA LEU A 87 8.97 7.32 13.25
C LEU A 87 8.35 7.33 11.85
N ALA A 88 8.28 8.51 11.23
CA ALA A 88 7.77 8.66 9.88
C ALA A 88 8.60 7.87 8.86
N PHE A 89 9.91 7.80 9.02
CA PHE A 89 10.79 6.99 8.18
C PHE A 89 10.56 5.49 8.39
N ALA A 90 10.54 5.03 9.65
CA ALA A 90 10.31 3.62 9.95
C ALA A 90 8.93 3.12 9.46
N ALA A 91 7.87 3.89 9.73
CA ALA A 91 6.51 3.52 9.36
C ALA A 91 6.16 3.84 7.89
N GLY A 92 6.79 4.84 7.30
CA GLY A 92 6.45 5.36 5.98
C GLY A 92 7.35 4.89 4.85
N VAL A 93 8.55 4.38 5.15
CA VAL A 93 9.50 3.90 4.13
C VAL A 93 9.80 2.42 4.33
N LEU A 94 10.26 2.02 5.52
CA LEU A 94 10.66 0.63 5.73
C LEU A 94 9.48 -0.35 5.73
N LYS A 95 8.39 0.01 6.39
CA LYS A 95 7.20 -0.85 6.40
C LYS A 95 6.66 -1.11 4.99
N PRO A 96 6.43 -0.07 4.16
CA PRO A 96 6.03 -0.27 2.77
C PRO A 96 7.06 -1.07 1.96
N ALA A 97 8.36 -0.80 2.11
CA ALA A 97 9.41 -1.54 1.40
C ALA A 97 9.39 -3.04 1.73
N ALA A 98 9.23 -3.40 3.00
CA ALA A 98 9.09 -4.79 3.42
C ALA A 98 7.82 -5.44 2.85
N ALA A 99 6.71 -4.72 2.82
CA ALA A 99 5.46 -5.19 2.22
C ALA A 99 5.61 -5.43 0.71
N ILE A 100 6.28 -4.53 -0.02
CA ILE A 100 6.60 -4.71 -1.45
C ILE A 100 7.44 -5.97 -1.68
N ALA A 101 8.48 -6.17 -0.88
CA ALA A 101 9.35 -7.34 -1.00
C ALA A 101 8.59 -8.65 -0.76
N ALA A 102 7.74 -8.69 0.27
CA ALA A 102 6.90 -9.84 0.57
C ALA A 102 5.88 -10.12 -0.55
N GLU A 103 5.26 -9.08 -1.09
CA GLU A 103 4.29 -9.19 -2.18
C GLU A 103 4.95 -9.64 -3.49
N ALA A 104 6.13 -9.07 -3.81
CA ALA A 104 6.90 -9.49 -4.98
C ALA A 104 7.31 -10.96 -4.90
N MET A 105 7.75 -11.43 -3.73
CA MET A 105 8.08 -12.83 -3.50
C MET A 105 6.85 -13.75 -3.67
N LEU A 106 5.70 -13.34 -3.14
CA LEU A 106 4.42 -14.05 -3.32
C LEU A 106 4.01 -14.14 -4.79
N LEU A 107 4.14 -13.04 -5.54
CA LEU A 107 3.86 -13.02 -6.98
C LEU A 107 4.77 -13.97 -7.75
N VAL A 108 6.08 -13.96 -7.46
CA VAL A 108 7.05 -14.86 -8.11
C VAL A 108 6.70 -16.33 -7.83
N LEU A 109 6.36 -16.67 -6.59
CA LEU A 109 5.94 -18.04 -6.23
C LEU A 109 4.64 -18.45 -6.92
N LEU A 110 3.65 -17.55 -6.94
CA LEU A 110 2.36 -17.81 -7.59
C LEU A 110 2.52 -18.01 -9.10
N PHE A 111 3.23 -17.10 -9.77
CA PHE A 111 3.49 -17.22 -11.21
C PHE A 111 4.36 -18.41 -11.54
N GLY A 112 5.35 -18.75 -10.71
CA GLY A 112 6.16 -19.95 -10.86
C GLY A 112 5.32 -21.22 -10.76
N ALA A 113 4.43 -21.32 -9.79
CA ALA A 113 3.50 -22.42 -9.64
C ALA A 113 2.50 -22.51 -10.82
N LEU A 114 1.93 -21.37 -11.25
CA LEU A 114 1.05 -21.34 -12.42
C LEU A 114 1.77 -21.79 -13.70
N MET A 115 2.99 -21.32 -13.92
CA MET A 115 3.80 -21.71 -15.08
C MET A 115 4.06 -23.21 -15.11
N TRP A 116 4.27 -23.82 -13.92
CA TRP A 116 4.51 -25.26 -13.81
C TRP A 116 3.28 -26.11 -14.12
N TYR A 117 2.09 -25.68 -13.61
CA TYR A 117 0.85 -26.47 -13.73
C TYR A 117 0.01 -26.11 -14.97
N THR A 118 -0.09 -24.82 -15.30
CA THR A 118 -0.98 -24.29 -16.34
C THR A 118 -0.35 -23.10 -17.06
N PRO A 119 0.60 -23.33 -18.00
CA PRO A 119 1.32 -22.25 -18.66
C PRO A 119 0.40 -21.28 -19.41
N LEU A 120 -0.71 -21.77 -19.97
CA LEU A 120 -1.69 -20.91 -20.66
C LEU A 120 -2.37 -19.93 -19.70
N ALA A 121 -2.77 -20.36 -18.50
CA ALA A 121 -3.36 -19.47 -17.49
C ALA A 121 -2.33 -18.43 -16.99
N ALA A 122 -1.06 -18.82 -16.85
CA ALA A 122 0.02 -17.91 -16.49
C ALA A 122 0.22 -16.82 -17.55
N LEU A 123 0.23 -17.19 -18.83
CA LEU A 123 0.37 -16.25 -19.94
C LEU A 123 -0.81 -15.29 -20.02
N LEU A 124 -2.04 -15.77 -19.86
CA LEU A 124 -3.24 -14.93 -19.82
C LEU A 124 -3.21 -13.94 -18.63
N ALA A 125 -2.84 -14.43 -17.45
CA ALA A 125 -2.67 -13.56 -16.29
C ALA A 125 -1.60 -12.49 -16.56
N LEU A 126 -0.46 -12.85 -17.12
CA LEU A 126 0.60 -11.91 -17.49
C LEU A 126 0.14 -10.88 -18.52
N ALA A 127 -0.62 -11.30 -19.52
CA ALA A 127 -1.19 -10.43 -20.55
C ALA A 127 -2.18 -9.40 -19.98
N VAL A 128 -2.87 -9.72 -18.89
CA VAL A 128 -3.78 -8.79 -18.19
C VAL A 128 -3.02 -7.86 -17.26
N PHE A 129 -2.03 -8.36 -16.53
CA PHE A 129 -1.32 -7.58 -15.50
C PHE A 129 -0.20 -6.69 -16.05
N LEU A 130 0.54 -7.12 -17.07
CA LEU A 130 1.64 -6.34 -17.66
C LEU A 130 1.18 -4.99 -18.22
N PRO A 131 0.07 -4.89 -18.98
CA PRO A 131 -0.42 -3.60 -19.45
C PRO A 131 -0.83 -2.68 -18.30
N SER A 132 -1.42 -3.21 -17.23
CA SER A 132 -1.80 -2.43 -16.05
C SER A 132 -0.59 -1.81 -15.35
N ILE A 133 0.50 -2.56 -15.21
CA ILE A 133 1.76 -2.09 -14.63
C ILE A 133 2.41 -1.05 -15.54
N TRP A 134 2.46 -1.30 -16.84
CA TRP A 134 3.05 -0.39 -17.82
C TRP A 134 2.29 0.94 -17.91
N LEU A 135 0.95 0.88 -17.89
CA LEU A 135 0.08 2.05 -17.86
C LEU A 135 0.32 2.89 -16.60
N TYR A 136 0.51 2.23 -15.44
CA TYR A 136 0.85 2.89 -14.20
C TYR A 136 2.18 3.67 -14.32
N TYR A 137 3.23 3.03 -14.78
CA TYR A 137 4.55 3.68 -14.90
C TYR A 137 4.54 4.81 -15.94
N GLY A 138 3.85 4.66 -17.07
CA GLY A 138 3.85 5.64 -18.14
C GLY A 138 2.98 6.88 -17.86
N LEU A 139 1.77 6.68 -17.33
CA LEU A 139 0.76 7.74 -17.22
C LEU A 139 0.56 8.26 -15.78
N VAL A 140 0.61 7.36 -14.81
CA VAL A 140 0.19 7.67 -13.43
C VAL A 140 1.34 8.25 -12.62
N ARG A 141 2.52 7.67 -12.68
CA ARG A 141 3.70 8.05 -11.88
C ARG A 141 4.07 9.53 -12.01
N ASN A 142 4.18 10.02 -13.23
CA ASN A 142 4.58 11.42 -13.48
C ASN A 142 3.52 12.41 -12.99
N ARG A 143 2.24 12.05 -13.11
CA ARG A 143 1.14 12.88 -12.61
C ARG A 143 1.09 12.91 -11.09
N ILE A 144 1.25 11.76 -10.42
CA ILE A 144 1.30 11.68 -8.95
C ILE A 144 2.46 12.51 -8.41
N ASN A 145 3.67 12.40 -8.95
CA ASN A 145 4.82 13.19 -8.53
C ASN A 145 4.54 14.70 -8.64
N ARG A 146 3.94 15.15 -9.73
CA ARG A 146 3.57 16.55 -9.94
C ARG A 146 2.54 17.03 -8.90
N TYR A 147 1.51 16.22 -8.62
CA TYR A 147 0.52 16.60 -7.60
C TYR A 147 1.10 16.57 -6.19
N GLY A 148 1.99 15.64 -5.87
CA GLY A 148 2.71 15.64 -4.60
C GLY A 148 3.58 16.88 -4.38
N GLU A 149 4.23 17.39 -5.44
CA GLU A 149 4.96 18.66 -5.36
C GLU A 149 4.04 19.87 -5.12
N LEU A 150 2.89 19.90 -5.79
CA LEU A 150 1.90 20.96 -5.60
C LEU A 150 1.28 20.90 -4.20
N GLU A 151 0.99 19.72 -3.67
CA GLU A 151 0.51 19.53 -2.29
C GLU A 151 1.55 20.03 -1.29
N ASN A 152 2.82 19.65 -1.45
CA ASN A 152 3.88 20.12 -0.56
C ASN A 152 4.05 21.63 -0.57
N LYS A 153 3.90 22.28 -1.72
CA LYS A 153 3.92 23.75 -1.81
C LYS A 153 2.74 24.38 -1.06
N ALA A 154 1.54 23.85 -1.28
CA ALA A 154 0.33 24.33 -0.63
C ALA A 154 0.37 24.09 0.90
N GLN A 155 0.90 22.96 1.37
CA GLN A 155 1.10 22.68 2.79
C GLN A 155 2.10 23.63 3.45
N ARG A 156 3.20 23.99 2.76
CA ARG A 156 4.17 24.97 3.26
C ARG A 156 3.54 26.36 3.37
N GLU A 157 2.79 26.76 2.35
CA GLU A 157 2.10 28.05 2.35
C GLU A 157 1.07 28.14 3.48
N LYS A 158 0.25 27.11 3.67
CA LYS A 158 -0.66 27.01 4.80
C LYS A 158 0.06 27.12 6.14
N ALA A 159 1.16 26.40 6.32
CA ALA A 159 1.94 26.44 7.56
C ALA A 159 2.57 27.81 7.80
N ARG A 160 3.03 28.49 6.73
CA ARG A 160 3.55 29.85 6.79
C ARG A 160 2.48 30.83 7.27
N LEU A 161 1.29 30.79 6.65
CA LEU A 161 0.17 31.66 7.03
C LEU A 161 -0.23 31.50 8.50
N VAL A 162 -0.30 30.25 8.98
CA VAL A 162 -0.58 29.96 10.40
C VAL A 162 0.50 30.56 11.30
N ALA A 163 1.77 30.37 10.96
CA ALA A 163 2.88 30.93 11.75
C ALA A 163 2.90 32.44 11.74
N GLU A 164 2.64 33.08 10.59
CA GLU A 164 2.55 34.54 10.46
C GLU A 164 1.38 35.10 11.25
N THR A 165 0.21 34.42 11.22
CA THR A 165 -0.97 34.86 11.99
C THR A 165 -0.68 34.87 13.49
N PHE A 166 -0.03 33.86 14.03
CA PHE A 166 0.27 33.82 15.47
C PHE A 166 1.45 34.72 15.86
N ARG A 167 2.45 34.90 15.00
CA ARG A 167 3.58 35.78 15.27
C ARG A 167 3.18 37.27 15.21
N GLY A 168 2.31 37.61 14.27
CA GLY A 168 1.82 38.99 14.06
C GLY A 168 0.48 39.26 14.74
N TYR A 169 0.09 38.48 15.76
CA TYR A 169 -1.24 38.56 16.37
C TYR A 169 -1.64 39.98 16.75
N ALA A 170 -0.76 40.74 17.43
CA ALA A 170 -1.06 42.11 17.87
C ALA A 170 -1.29 43.03 16.65
N ASP A 171 -0.46 42.94 15.63
CA ASP A 171 -0.57 43.77 14.42
C ASP A 171 -1.83 43.45 13.63
N ILE A 172 -2.18 42.17 13.56
CA ILE A 172 -3.39 41.67 12.87
C ILE A 172 -4.64 42.17 13.60
N GLU A 173 -4.64 42.15 14.94
CA GLU A 173 -5.77 42.59 15.75
C GLU A 173 -5.94 44.12 15.67
N ILE A 174 -4.86 44.90 15.82
CA ILE A 174 -4.89 46.36 15.72
C ILE A 174 -5.40 46.82 14.35
N ASN A 175 -4.98 46.14 13.28
CA ASN A 175 -5.36 46.51 11.91
C ASN A 175 -6.64 45.80 11.41
N ASN A 176 -7.31 45.02 12.26
CA ASN A 176 -8.48 44.19 11.90
C ASN A 176 -8.24 43.34 10.62
N ALA A 177 -7.01 42.81 10.47
CA ALA A 177 -6.57 42.10 9.26
C ALA A 177 -6.89 40.60 9.28
N PHE A 178 -7.43 40.08 10.39
CA PHE A 178 -7.76 38.64 10.52
C PHE A 178 -8.66 38.12 9.39
N PRO A 179 -9.72 38.82 8.95
CA PRO A 179 -10.56 38.32 7.84
C PRO A 179 -9.80 38.17 6.51
N MET A 180 -8.75 38.98 6.30
CA MET A 180 -7.87 38.84 5.13
C MET A 180 -6.98 37.59 5.24
N MET A 181 -6.36 37.40 6.42
CA MET A 181 -5.54 36.21 6.70
C MET A 181 -6.35 34.92 6.59
N LEU A 182 -7.57 34.92 7.10
CA LEU A 182 -8.48 33.76 7.00
C LEU A 182 -8.78 33.41 5.53
N ARG A 183 -9.09 34.41 4.71
CA ARG A 183 -9.31 34.18 3.27
C ARG A 183 -8.07 33.59 2.55
N GLN A 184 -6.90 34.01 2.93
CA GLN A 184 -5.65 33.44 2.39
C GLN A 184 -5.43 32.01 2.85
N PHE A 185 -5.69 31.73 4.12
CA PHE A 185 -5.65 30.37 4.67
C PHE A 185 -6.65 29.46 3.98
N ASP A 186 -7.90 29.90 3.78
CA ASP A 186 -8.94 29.12 3.08
C ASP A 186 -8.52 28.77 1.64
N ARG A 187 -7.94 29.73 0.91
CA ARG A 187 -7.41 29.48 -0.43
C ARG A 187 -6.29 28.44 -0.44
N ALA A 188 -5.35 28.54 0.52
CA ALA A 188 -4.28 27.57 0.66
C ALA A 188 -4.83 26.17 1.03
N MET A 189 -5.82 26.12 1.92
CA MET A 189 -6.50 24.89 2.32
C MET A 189 -7.25 24.26 1.15
N ASP A 190 -8.00 25.04 0.40
CA ASP A 190 -8.70 24.57 -0.81
C ASP A 190 -7.72 23.98 -1.84
N GLN A 191 -6.55 24.61 -1.99
CA GLN A 191 -5.52 24.09 -2.89
C GLN A 191 -4.98 22.74 -2.40
N VAL A 192 -4.75 22.57 -1.10
CA VAL A 192 -4.36 21.30 -0.49
C VAL A 192 -5.42 20.23 -0.76
N ILE A 193 -6.69 20.53 -0.47
CA ILE A 193 -7.81 19.61 -0.64
C ILE A 193 -7.95 19.20 -2.10
N ARG A 194 -7.99 20.15 -3.03
CA ARG A 194 -8.12 19.86 -4.48
C ARG A 194 -6.98 19.00 -5.01
N THR A 195 -5.76 19.28 -4.57
CA THR A 195 -4.58 18.52 -5.00
C THR A 195 -4.64 17.10 -4.46
N ARG A 196 -5.01 16.93 -3.19
CA ARG A 196 -5.13 15.63 -2.54
C ARG A 196 -6.24 14.76 -3.12
N LEU A 197 -7.39 15.35 -3.43
CA LEU A 197 -8.49 14.65 -4.09
C LEU A 197 -8.07 14.14 -5.48
N ARG A 198 -7.32 14.95 -6.26
CA ARG A 198 -6.80 14.54 -7.57
C ARG A 198 -5.75 13.43 -7.45
N GLU A 199 -4.85 13.54 -6.50
CA GLU A 199 -3.84 12.52 -6.21
C GLU A 199 -4.52 11.18 -5.87
N THR A 200 -5.50 11.20 -4.97
CA THR A 200 -6.26 10.01 -4.58
C THR A 200 -7.02 9.40 -5.76
N ALA A 201 -7.69 10.23 -6.56
CA ALA A 201 -8.44 9.75 -7.73
C ALA A 201 -7.51 9.08 -8.77
N ILE A 202 -6.35 9.68 -9.04
CA ILE A 202 -5.36 9.12 -9.96
C ILE A 202 -4.72 7.85 -9.38
N GLY A 203 -4.50 7.81 -8.07
CA GLY A 203 -3.97 6.64 -7.37
C GLY A 203 -4.89 5.42 -7.41
N LEU A 204 -6.20 5.59 -7.62
CA LEU A 204 -7.14 4.48 -7.78
C LEU A 204 -7.17 3.90 -9.20
N LEU A 205 -6.70 4.63 -10.21
CA LEU A 205 -6.74 4.18 -11.61
C LEU A 205 -6.11 2.80 -11.84
N PRO A 206 -4.91 2.47 -11.32
CA PRO A 206 -4.29 1.16 -11.53
C PRO A 206 -5.15 0.01 -11.02
N GLN A 207 -5.81 0.20 -9.88
CA GLN A 207 -6.74 -0.79 -9.33
C GLN A 207 -7.93 -1.01 -10.26
N THR A 208 -8.58 0.06 -10.70
CA THR A 208 -9.73 -0.01 -11.60
C THR A 208 -9.37 -0.67 -12.93
N PHE A 209 -8.22 -0.34 -13.52
CA PHE A 209 -7.74 -1.01 -14.73
C PHE A 209 -7.50 -2.49 -14.53
N THR A 210 -6.96 -2.88 -13.38
CA THR A 210 -6.74 -4.29 -13.04
C THR A 210 -8.06 -5.03 -12.88
N GLU A 211 -9.05 -4.43 -12.23
CA GLU A 211 -10.40 -5.00 -12.05
C GLU A 211 -11.09 -5.22 -13.41
N VAL A 212 -11.06 -4.22 -14.28
CA VAL A 212 -11.61 -4.33 -15.64
C VAL A 212 -10.86 -5.38 -16.46
N GLY A 213 -9.52 -5.39 -16.38
CA GLY A 213 -8.69 -6.38 -17.07
C GLY A 213 -8.99 -7.81 -16.63
N LEU A 214 -9.20 -8.03 -15.32
CA LEU A 214 -9.62 -9.33 -14.79
C LEU A 214 -11.01 -9.74 -15.28
N ALA A 215 -11.97 -8.83 -15.30
CA ALA A 215 -13.31 -9.10 -15.81
C ALA A 215 -13.27 -9.48 -17.29
N VAL A 216 -12.50 -8.74 -18.10
CA VAL A 216 -12.29 -9.05 -19.53
C VAL A 216 -11.58 -10.39 -19.70
N GLY A 217 -10.54 -10.67 -18.92
CA GLY A 217 -9.82 -11.94 -18.93
C GLY A 217 -10.73 -13.13 -18.59
N MET A 218 -11.59 -12.99 -17.58
CA MET A 218 -12.59 -14.01 -17.24
C MET A 218 -13.63 -14.21 -18.37
N ALA A 219 -14.14 -13.11 -18.91
CA ALA A 219 -15.11 -13.19 -20.03
C ALA A 219 -14.50 -13.87 -21.26
N LEU A 220 -13.23 -13.59 -21.57
CA LEU A 220 -12.51 -14.23 -22.67
C LEU A 220 -12.33 -15.73 -22.43
N LEU A 221 -11.96 -16.14 -21.21
CA LEU A 221 -11.84 -17.56 -20.85
C LEU A 221 -13.18 -18.27 -20.97
N VAL A 222 -14.28 -17.66 -20.53
CA VAL A 222 -15.63 -18.23 -20.69
C VAL A 222 -15.98 -18.38 -22.16
N ALA A 223 -15.72 -17.36 -22.97
CA ALA A 223 -15.98 -17.39 -24.41
C ALA A 223 -15.19 -18.49 -25.14
N LEU A 224 -13.92 -18.66 -24.77
CA LEU A 224 -13.10 -19.76 -25.30
C LEU A 224 -13.57 -21.14 -24.81
N SER A 225 -14.07 -21.24 -23.58
CA SER A 225 -14.62 -22.45 -22.98
C SER A 225 -15.89 -22.95 -23.69
N LEU A 226 -16.70 -22.05 -24.22
CA LEU A 226 -17.93 -22.40 -24.95
C LEU A 226 -17.63 -23.02 -26.33
N GLY A 227 -16.42 -22.81 -26.87
CA GLY A 227 -15.99 -23.42 -28.15
C GLY A 227 -15.36 -24.80 -28.02
N ASP A 228 -14.78 -25.13 -26.88
CA ASP A 228 -14.09 -26.40 -26.60
C ASP A 228 -14.91 -27.22 -25.61
N GLY A 229 -15.49 -28.34 -26.06
CA GLY A 229 -16.24 -29.26 -25.22
C GLY A 229 -15.40 -30.04 -24.18
N ASP A 230 -14.11 -29.75 -24.05
CA ASP A 230 -13.17 -30.38 -23.13
C ASP A 230 -13.18 -29.64 -21.77
N GLY A 231 -13.41 -30.37 -20.67
CA GLY A 231 -13.40 -29.84 -19.28
C GLY A 231 -12.12 -29.15 -18.83
N ARG A 232 -11.12 -29.02 -19.70
CA ARG A 232 -9.87 -28.25 -19.48
C ARG A 232 -10.13 -26.77 -19.29
N ALA A 233 -11.07 -26.20 -20.01
CA ALA A 233 -11.39 -24.76 -19.92
C ALA A 233 -12.05 -24.41 -18.57
N GLN A 234 -12.86 -25.30 -18.00
CA GLN A 234 -13.44 -25.12 -16.65
C GLN A 234 -12.35 -25.14 -15.56
N MET A 235 -11.36 -25.99 -15.70
CA MET A 235 -10.22 -26.04 -14.77
C MET A 235 -9.36 -24.78 -14.87
N LEU A 236 -9.08 -24.30 -16.09
CA LEU A 236 -8.37 -23.04 -16.35
C LEU A 236 -9.11 -21.84 -15.76
N PHE A 237 -10.44 -21.79 -15.91
CA PHE A 237 -11.27 -20.75 -15.31
C PHE A 237 -11.15 -20.73 -13.78
N GLY A 238 -11.25 -21.88 -13.12
CA GLY A 238 -11.11 -22.00 -11.68
C GLY A 238 -9.74 -21.50 -11.18
N VAL A 239 -8.66 -21.94 -11.82
CA VAL A 239 -7.29 -21.52 -11.49
C VAL A 239 -7.09 -20.03 -11.72
N PHE A 240 -7.57 -19.50 -12.83
CA PHE A 240 -7.49 -18.07 -13.14
C PHE A 240 -8.28 -17.23 -12.14
N ALA A 241 -9.51 -17.65 -11.77
CA ALA A 241 -10.32 -16.94 -10.79
C ALA A 241 -9.64 -16.89 -9.42
N VAL A 242 -9.04 -17.98 -8.94
CA VAL A 242 -8.28 -18.01 -7.68
C VAL A 242 -7.04 -17.12 -7.77
N ALA A 243 -6.31 -17.17 -8.87
CA ALA A 243 -5.16 -16.30 -9.10
C ALA A 243 -5.56 -14.82 -9.13
N ALA A 244 -6.66 -14.50 -9.81
CA ALA A 244 -7.22 -13.16 -9.89
C ALA A 244 -7.59 -12.60 -8.51
N LEU A 245 -8.32 -13.37 -7.71
CA LEU A 245 -8.69 -12.99 -6.34
C LEU A 245 -7.46 -12.75 -5.44
N ARG A 246 -6.37 -13.45 -5.70
CA ARG A 246 -5.12 -13.30 -4.94
C ARG A 246 -4.28 -12.12 -5.42
N LEU A 247 -4.27 -11.85 -6.73
CA LEU A 247 -3.49 -10.77 -7.32
C LEU A 247 -4.09 -9.39 -7.06
N MET A 248 -5.42 -9.30 -6.93
CA MET A 248 -6.13 -8.05 -6.71
C MET A 248 -5.64 -7.25 -5.48
N PRO A 249 -5.53 -7.84 -4.26
CA PRO A 249 -4.97 -7.13 -3.12
C PRO A 249 -3.48 -6.80 -3.28
N SER A 250 -2.72 -7.61 -3.99
CA SER A 250 -1.29 -7.38 -4.25
C SER A 250 -1.05 -6.12 -5.08
N VAL A 251 -1.80 -5.96 -6.16
CA VAL A 251 -1.72 -4.75 -7.03
C VAL A 251 -2.17 -3.51 -6.26
N ARG A 252 -3.22 -3.62 -5.45
CA ARG A 252 -3.69 -2.52 -4.60
C ARG A 252 -2.62 -2.07 -3.60
N ASN A 253 -1.99 -3.01 -2.90
CA ASN A 253 -0.95 -2.71 -1.93
C ASN A 253 0.28 -2.07 -2.58
N LEU A 254 0.74 -2.58 -3.72
CA LEU A 254 1.83 -1.99 -4.49
C LEU A 254 1.51 -0.55 -4.94
N SER A 255 0.30 -0.30 -5.40
CA SER A 255 -0.13 1.02 -5.85
C SER A 255 -0.19 2.04 -4.71
N LEU A 256 -0.77 1.67 -3.56
CA LEU A 256 -0.89 2.55 -2.39
C LEU A 256 0.46 2.90 -1.75
N ILE A 257 1.41 1.98 -1.77
CA ILE A 257 2.72 2.17 -1.17
C ILE A 257 3.55 3.17 -1.99
N HIS A 258 3.53 3.07 -3.31
CA HIS A 258 4.24 4.01 -4.18
C HIS A 258 3.67 5.44 -4.15
N ILE A 259 2.40 5.61 -3.80
CA ILE A 259 1.78 6.93 -3.62
C ILE A 259 2.30 7.63 -2.36
N SER A 260 2.62 6.89 -1.31
CA SER A 260 3.07 7.46 -0.03
C SER A 260 4.57 7.80 0.03
N GLU A 261 5.40 7.21 -0.82
CA GLU A 261 6.86 7.35 -0.78
C GLU A 261 7.42 8.71 -1.24
N PRO A 262 7.04 9.30 -2.38
CA PRO A 262 7.73 10.48 -2.91
C PRO A 262 7.45 11.76 -2.10
N THR A 263 6.35 11.82 -1.38
CA THR A 263 5.98 12.99 -0.56
C THR A 263 6.72 13.05 0.77
N ARG A 264 7.21 11.91 1.27
CA ARG A 264 7.87 11.82 2.58
C ARG A 264 9.40 11.97 2.53
N LEU A 265 10.05 11.47 1.49
CA LEU A 265 11.51 11.54 1.36
C LEU A 265 12.02 12.96 1.12
N ARG A 266 11.26 13.82 0.44
CA ARG A 266 11.63 15.24 0.21
C ARG A 266 11.39 16.17 1.41
N CYS A 267 10.74 15.71 2.45
CA CYS A 267 10.63 16.47 3.71
C CYS A 267 11.85 16.33 4.62
N ILE A 268 12.82 15.48 4.25
CA ILE A 268 14.02 15.16 5.05
C ILE A 268 15.26 15.91 4.52
N SER A 269 15.24 16.41 3.29
CA SER A 269 16.24 17.32 2.74
C SER A 269 15.81 18.78 2.91
#